data_1cd8e944356bd5a98d640c63a3efe875
#
_entry.id   1cd8e944356bd5a98d640c63a3efe875
#
_cell.length_a   1.000
_cell.length_b   1.000
_cell.length_c   1.000
_cell.angle_alpha   90.00
_cell.angle_beta   90.00
_cell.angle_gamma   90.00
#
_symmetry.space_group_name_H-M   'P 1'
#
loop_
_entity.id
_entity.type
_entity.pdbx_description
1 polymer ?
#
loop_
_entity_poly.entity_id
_entity_poly.type
_entity_poly.pdbx_seq_one_letter_code
_entity_poly.pdbx_strand_id
1 'polypeptide(L)'
;MSELDEIREKVDIVELISRYVALKPSGKGYKGRCPFHPDDTPSFHVSPEKKLWHCFGCGAGGDAIGFLMRIERLSFREALERLAAELGVELKRSGEREKLLKINAAAERFFQDSLHSPGGKPARDYLLSRGMGPEVWERYGLGYAPPSGTSLLSALSRWGISNLEKLGLIVKGERGYRDRFVDRVIFPIRDELGRTVAFAGRSLSGAEPKYLNSPNTPLFEKGTLLYGLDIAKEAIKSSGRAVLVEGYTDVISLQQAGILEAVCSMGTALTESQARRLSRYAREVVVAYDADAAGETSTLRGIGILLDAGLEVRVAPLPEGEDPDSLVRERGIGALHAAIAGAVDFQEFLLSIIPVRFDLSSLKGKEDALELVRSLWEHVKNPLLRREWVQKLSLLLRLPEEEVWKVLGGRISWKETADEGEPFGAEEVVLKFLLSGRLPEEKLVRLAPEDFSVEYRPIVKLWFERCVDGKAGPEPHVLAAELEPELQARLSRILLWDVNFSDEERALEEAWRKFHVLPKLEQRIESLREELTQAEKRGEREVLEKLQREYVELCRSRARVLKGEYEKQG
;
A
#
# COMPACT_ATOMS: atom_id res chain seq x y z
N MET A 1 -3.79 9.21 -28.52
CA MET A 1 -4.48 8.31 -27.59
C MET A 1 -3.47 7.26 -27.16
N SER A 2 -3.25 7.08 -25.86
CA SER A 2 -2.35 6.03 -25.38
C SER A 2 -3.03 4.66 -25.55
N GLU A 3 -2.25 3.56 -25.58
CA GLU A 3 -2.80 2.20 -25.64
C GLU A 3 -3.73 1.90 -24.45
N LEU A 4 -3.43 2.53 -23.32
CA LEU A 4 -4.24 2.47 -22.11
C LEU A 4 -5.60 3.14 -22.32
N ASP A 5 -5.63 4.31 -22.97
CA ASP A 5 -6.87 5.02 -23.29
C ASP A 5 -7.72 4.22 -24.28
N GLU A 6 -7.06 3.59 -25.27
CA GLU A 6 -7.74 2.75 -26.25
C GLU A 6 -8.42 1.53 -25.62
N ILE A 7 -7.76 0.85 -24.68
CA ILE A 7 -8.33 -0.27 -23.93
C ILE A 7 -9.51 0.19 -23.09
N ARG A 8 -9.37 1.33 -22.38
CA ARG A 8 -10.44 1.90 -21.55
C ARG A 8 -11.66 2.33 -22.36
N GLU A 9 -11.44 2.84 -23.57
CA GLU A 9 -12.55 3.18 -24.46
C GLU A 9 -13.27 1.95 -25.00
N LYS A 10 -12.52 0.92 -25.40
CA LYS A 10 -13.07 -0.30 -26.01
C LYS A 10 -13.74 -1.24 -25.02
N VAL A 11 -13.31 -1.23 -23.75
CA VAL A 11 -13.85 -2.18 -22.77
C VAL A 11 -15.30 -1.88 -22.42
N ASP A 12 -16.16 -2.90 -22.54
CA ASP A 12 -17.50 -2.89 -21.94
C ASP A 12 -17.41 -3.39 -20.50
N ILE A 13 -17.51 -2.45 -19.55
CA ILE A 13 -17.39 -2.77 -18.11
C ILE A 13 -18.53 -3.66 -17.63
N VAL A 14 -19.73 -3.55 -18.21
CA VAL A 14 -20.88 -4.38 -17.83
C VAL A 14 -20.69 -5.81 -18.31
N GLU A 15 -20.28 -5.99 -19.57
CA GLU A 15 -19.96 -7.31 -20.10
C GLU A 15 -18.84 -7.99 -19.30
N LEU A 16 -17.74 -7.27 -19.04
CA LEU A 16 -16.63 -7.77 -18.24
C LEU A 16 -17.08 -8.25 -16.87
N ILE A 17 -17.79 -7.38 -16.12
CA ILE A 17 -18.20 -7.68 -14.75
C ILE A 17 -19.27 -8.76 -14.69
N SER A 18 -20.15 -8.84 -15.70
CA SER A 18 -21.22 -9.86 -15.77
C SER A 18 -20.69 -11.30 -15.82
N ARG A 19 -19.43 -11.49 -16.20
CA ARG A 19 -18.75 -12.82 -16.18
C ARG A 19 -18.52 -13.32 -14.75
N TYR A 20 -18.49 -12.43 -13.76
CA TYR A 20 -18.18 -12.71 -12.35
C TYR A 20 -19.34 -12.43 -11.40
N VAL A 21 -20.21 -11.48 -11.76
CA VAL A 21 -21.29 -11.00 -10.91
C VAL A 21 -22.60 -11.00 -11.69
N ALA A 22 -23.64 -11.58 -11.10
CA ALA A 22 -24.99 -11.53 -11.67
C ALA A 22 -25.55 -10.11 -11.55
N LEU A 23 -25.42 -9.33 -12.60
CA LEU A 23 -25.89 -7.94 -12.67
C LEU A 23 -27.36 -7.85 -13.08
N LYS A 24 -28.13 -6.98 -12.43
CA LYS A 24 -29.52 -6.64 -12.80
C LYS A 24 -29.59 -5.15 -13.12
N PRO A 25 -30.37 -4.74 -14.15
CA PRO A 25 -30.59 -3.33 -14.44
C PRO A 25 -31.16 -2.58 -13.22
N SER A 26 -30.65 -1.39 -12.95
CA SER A 26 -31.10 -0.51 -11.87
C SER A 26 -30.85 0.95 -12.25
N GLY A 27 -31.93 1.70 -12.54
CA GLY A 27 -31.84 3.06 -13.04
C GLY A 27 -31.03 3.17 -14.35
N LYS A 28 -30.02 4.05 -14.38
CA LYS A 28 -29.11 4.22 -15.53
C LYS A 28 -27.92 3.24 -15.54
N GLY A 29 -27.87 2.30 -14.58
CA GLY A 29 -26.76 1.38 -14.42
C GLY A 29 -27.21 -0.03 -14.08
N TYR A 30 -26.34 -0.76 -13.42
CA TYR A 30 -26.55 -2.15 -13.01
C TYR A 30 -26.20 -2.34 -11.54
N LYS A 31 -26.85 -3.33 -10.90
CA LYS A 31 -26.69 -3.69 -9.49
C LYS A 31 -26.48 -5.19 -9.34
N GLY A 32 -25.64 -5.60 -8.40
CA GLY A 32 -25.39 -7.00 -8.08
C GLY A 32 -24.91 -7.19 -6.65
N ARG A 33 -24.68 -8.45 -6.26
CA ARG A 33 -23.98 -8.77 -5.00
C ARG A 33 -22.49 -8.58 -5.18
N CYS A 34 -21.83 -8.01 -4.19
CA CYS A 34 -20.39 -7.76 -4.26
C CYS A 34 -19.58 -9.06 -4.23
N PRO A 35 -18.61 -9.25 -5.11
CA PRO A 35 -17.74 -10.43 -5.09
C PRO A 35 -16.57 -10.30 -4.10
N PHE A 36 -16.42 -9.14 -3.43
CA PHE A 36 -15.26 -8.83 -2.61
C PHE A 36 -15.53 -8.89 -1.10
N HIS A 37 -16.79 -9.02 -0.68
CA HIS A 37 -17.21 -9.23 0.72
C HIS A 37 -18.51 -10.03 0.76
N PRO A 38 -18.87 -10.69 1.88
CA PRO A 38 -20.20 -11.27 2.06
C PRO A 38 -21.27 -10.20 1.90
N ASP A 39 -22.16 -10.36 0.92
CA ASP A 39 -23.17 -9.36 0.54
C ASP A 39 -24.54 -10.01 0.41
N ASP A 40 -25.40 -9.79 1.42
CA ASP A 40 -26.76 -10.33 1.43
C ASP A 40 -27.73 -9.44 0.66
N THR A 41 -27.41 -8.14 0.52
CA THR A 41 -28.19 -7.15 -0.23
C THR A 41 -27.36 -6.59 -1.38
N PRO A 42 -27.91 -6.44 -2.62
CA PRO A 42 -27.15 -5.96 -3.75
C PRO A 42 -26.61 -4.54 -3.52
N SER A 43 -25.33 -4.45 -3.09
CA SER A 43 -24.62 -3.19 -2.81
C SER A 43 -23.61 -2.79 -3.89
N PHE A 44 -23.37 -3.67 -4.86
CA PHE A 44 -22.40 -3.48 -5.94
C PHE A 44 -23.04 -2.82 -7.16
N HIS A 45 -22.60 -1.62 -7.52
CA HIS A 45 -23.13 -0.80 -8.62
C HIS A 45 -22.15 -0.69 -9.77
N VAL A 46 -22.65 -0.70 -11.01
CA VAL A 46 -21.86 -0.55 -12.23
C VAL A 46 -22.54 0.49 -13.12
N SER A 47 -21.79 1.49 -13.57
CA SER A 47 -22.23 2.49 -14.53
C SER A 47 -21.57 2.28 -15.88
N PRO A 48 -22.30 1.88 -16.93
CA PRO A 48 -21.76 1.75 -18.28
C PRO A 48 -21.33 3.12 -18.85
N GLU A 49 -22.10 4.18 -18.57
CA GLU A 49 -21.81 5.54 -19.04
C GLU A 49 -20.51 6.10 -18.47
N LYS A 50 -20.29 5.90 -17.15
CA LYS A 50 -19.09 6.38 -16.45
C LYS A 50 -17.92 5.40 -16.52
N LYS A 51 -18.16 4.18 -17.00
CA LYS A 51 -17.19 3.05 -17.03
C LYS A 51 -16.56 2.75 -15.67
N LEU A 52 -17.35 2.92 -14.60
CA LEU A 52 -16.93 2.73 -13.20
C LEU A 52 -17.85 1.76 -12.49
N TRP A 53 -17.31 1.13 -11.46
CA TRP A 53 -18.05 0.33 -10.49
C TRP A 53 -17.74 0.78 -9.07
N HIS A 54 -18.68 0.55 -8.15
CA HIS A 54 -18.50 0.80 -6.72
C HIS A 54 -19.42 -0.10 -5.90
N CYS A 55 -18.89 -0.61 -4.78
CA CYS A 55 -19.65 -1.33 -3.77
C CYS A 55 -19.91 -0.42 -2.56
N PHE A 56 -21.16 -0.10 -2.28
CA PHE A 56 -21.53 0.73 -1.14
C PHE A 56 -21.47 -0.02 0.20
N GLY A 57 -21.32 -1.36 0.21
CA GLY A 57 -21.12 -2.16 1.41
C GLY A 57 -19.66 -2.13 1.90
N CYS A 58 -18.69 -2.43 1.02
CA CYS A 58 -17.28 -2.51 1.43
C CYS A 58 -16.41 -1.33 0.94
N GLY A 59 -16.99 -0.33 0.28
CA GLY A 59 -16.27 0.84 -0.23
C GLY A 59 -15.35 0.59 -1.43
N ALA A 60 -15.24 -0.64 -1.93
CA ALA A 60 -14.41 -0.96 -3.08
C ALA A 60 -14.98 -0.35 -4.37
N GLY A 61 -14.12 0.22 -5.22
CA GLY A 61 -14.54 0.83 -6.48
C GLY A 61 -13.37 0.98 -7.45
N GLY A 62 -13.67 1.38 -8.70
CA GLY A 62 -12.66 1.60 -9.73
C GLY A 62 -13.19 1.49 -11.16
N ASP A 63 -12.27 1.38 -12.12
CA ASP A 63 -12.53 1.10 -13.54
C ASP A 63 -12.52 -0.41 -13.86
N ALA A 64 -12.62 -0.78 -15.12
CA ALA A 64 -12.58 -2.16 -15.58
C ALA A 64 -11.25 -2.87 -15.25
N ILE A 65 -10.13 -2.15 -15.36
CA ILE A 65 -8.80 -2.69 -15.03
C ILE A 65 -8.71 -2.95 -13.53
N GLY A 66 -9.14 -1.99 -12.70
CA GLY A 66 -9.19 -2.11 -11.24
C GLY A 66 -10.08 -3.26 -10.78
N PHE A 67 -11.22 -3.51 -11.47
CA PHE A 67 -12.06 -4.67 -11.20
C PHE A 67 -11.31 -5.99 -11.48
N LEU A 68 -10.70 -6.11 -12.65
CA LEU A 68 -9.99 -7.32 -13.06
C LEU A 68 -8.78 -7.62 -12.14
N MET A 69 -8.05 -6.56 -11.77
CA MET A 69 -6.96 -6.67 -10.79
C MET A 69 -7.42 -7.27 -9.47
N ARG A 70 -8.60 -6.87 -8.97
CA ARG A 70 -9.14 -7.34 -7.68
C ARG A 70 -9.72 -8.75 -7.76
N ILE A 71 -10.57 -9.01 -8.77
CA ILE A 71 -11.30 -10.28 -8.86
C ILE A 71 -10.38 -11.46 -9.18
N GLU A 72 -9.37 -11.23 -10.04
CA GLU A 72 -8.41 -12.26 -10.44
C GLU A 72 -7.05 -12.13 -9.76
N ARG A 73 -6.90 -11.12 -8.88
CA ARG A 73 -5.67 -10.85 -8.14
C ARG A 73 -4.47 -10.60 -9.06
N LEU A 74 -4.71 -9.89 -10.17
CA LEU A 74 -3.69 -9.54 -11.16
C LEU A 74 -2.97 -8.24 -10.79
N SER A 75 -1.72 -8.10 -11.25
CA SER A 75 -1.06 -6.80 -11.31
C SER A 75 -1.73 -5.92 -12.39
N PHE A 76 -1.52 -4.59 -12.31
CA PHE A 76 -2.03 -3.66 -13.32
C PHE A 76 -1.63 -4.08 -14.74
N ARG A 77 -0.38 -4.50 -14.92
CA ARG A 77 0.11 -4.91 -16.23
C ARG A 77 -0.50 -6.22 -16.74
N GLU A 78 -0.68 -7.19 -15.86
CA GLU A 78 -1.35 -8.46 -16.23
C GLU A 78 -2.80 -8.23 -16.61
N ALA A 79 -3.53 -7.40 -15.85
CA ALA A 79 -4.90 -7.02 -16.19
C ALA A 79 -4.96 -6.28 -17.53
N LEU A 80 -4.01 -5.37 -17.78
CA LEU A 80 -3.91 -4.63 -19.04
C LEU A 80 -3.59 -5.55 -20.23
N GLU A 81 -2.62 -6.46 -20.08
CA GLU A 81 -2.23 -7.42 -21.13
C GLU A 81 -3.39 -8.36 -21.47
N ARG A 82 -4.18 -8.75 -20.47
CA ARG A 82 -5.36 -9.60 -20.67
C ARG A 82 -6.46 -8.86 -21.43
N LEU A 83 -6.83 -7.65 -20.98
CA LEU A 83 -7.83 -6.85 -21.70
C LEU A 83 -7.39 -6.51 -23.11
N ALA A 84 -6.11 -6.19 -23.31
CA ALA A 84 -5.55 -5.94 -24.64
C ALA A 84 -5.71 -7.15 -25.57
N ALA A 85 -5.40 -8.35 -25.07
CA ALA A 85 -5.57 -9.60 -25.83
C ALA A 85 -7.05 -9.87 -26.17
N GLU A 86 -7.97 -9.63 -25.24
CA GLU A 86 -9.41 -9.81 -25.46
C GLU A 86 -9.98 -8.77 -26.47
N LEU A 87 -9.48 -7.54 -26.43
CA LEU A 87 -9.97 -6.43 -27.27
C LEU A 87 -9.21 -6.31 -28.60
N GLY A 88 -8.22 -7.15 -28.87
CA GLY A 88 -7.39 -7.09 -30.07
C GLY A 88 -6.54 -5.82 -30.17
N VAL A 89 -6.17 -5.25 -29.00
CA VAL A 89 -5.29 -4.07 -28.91
C VAL A 89 -3.85 -4.55 -28.80
N GLU A 90 -3.01 -4.17 -29.75
CA GLU A 90 -1.57 -4.42 -29.67
C GLU A 90 -0.94 -3.48 -28.65
N LEU A 91 -0.58 -4.00 -27.47
CA LEU A 91 0.28 -3.27 -26.56
C LEU A 91 1.66 -3.17 -27.18
N LYS A 92 2.14 -1.95 -27.44
CA LYS A 92 3.55 -1.73 -27.74
C LYS A 92 4.35 -2.22 -26.54
N ARG A 93 4.79 -3.45 -26.58
CA ARG A 93 5.84 -3.92 -25.68
C ARG A 93 6.93 -2.90 -25.86
N SER A 94 7.30 -2.15 -24.82
CA SER A 94 8.44 -1.28 -24.97
C SER A 94 9.61 -2.21 -25.25
N GLY A 95 10.10 -2.22 -26.49
CA GLY A 95 11.20 -3.10 -26.91
C GLY A 95 12.42 -2.93 -26.01
N GLU A 96 12.49 -1.79 -25.32
CA GLU A 96 13.48 -1.49 -24.29
C GLU A 96 13.32 -2.39 -23.05
N ARG A 97 12.10 -2.56 -22.48
CA ARG A 97 11.89 -3.42 -21.30
C ARG A 97 12.20 -4.89 -21.62
N GLU A 98 11.76 -5.36 -22.78
CA GLU A 98 12.06 -6.73 -23.22
C GLU A 98 13.55 -6.94 -23.45
N LYS A 99 14.23 -5.95 -24.03
CA LYS A 99 15.68 -5.96 -24.18
C LYS A 99 16.39 -6.03 -22.83
N LEU A 100 15.97 -5.22 -21.85
CA LEU A 100 16.55 -5.21 -20.51
C LEU A 100 16.33 -6.55 -19.79
N LEU A 101 15.15 -7.18 -19.91
CA LEU A 101 14.88 -8.51 -19.38
C LEU A 101 15.77 -9.59 -20.04
N LYS A 102 16.00 -9.51 -21.34
CA LYS A 102 16.95 -10.41 -22.04
C LYS A 102 18.38 -10.27 -21.54
N ILE A 103 18.79 -9.05 -21.18
CA ILE A 103 20.12 -8.79 -20.62
C ILE A 103 20.20 -9.42 -19.21
N ASN A 104 19.21 -9.23 -18.35
CA ASN A 104 19.21 -9.86 -17.03
C ASN A 104 19.19 -11.41 -17.12
N ALA A 105 18.43 -11.98 -18.05
CA ALA A 105 18.46 -13.43 -18.29
C ALA A 105 19.83 -13.91 -18.78
N ALA A 106 20.55 -13.11 -19.58
CA ALA A 106 21.91 -13.43 -20.00
C ALA A 106 22.91 -13.29 -18.82
N ALA A 107 22.72 -12.32 -17.93
CA ALA A 107 23.53 -12.18 -16.73
C ALA A 107 23.30 -13.35 -15.75
N GLU A 108 22.05 -13.79 -15.56
CA GLU A 108 21.71 -14.97 -14.74
C GLU A 108 22.43 -16.22 -15.27
N ARG A 109 22.36 -16.49 -16.58
CA ARG A 109 23.09 -17.61 -17.19
C ARG A 109 24.59 -17.52 -16.94
N PHE A 110 25.18 -16.34 -17.15
CA PHE A 110 26.60 -16.14 -16.88
C PHE A 110 26.97 -16.48 -15.43
N PHE A 111 26.17 -16.07 -14.46
CA PHE A 111 26.42 -16.40 -13.05
C PHE A 111 26.22 -17.90 -12.75
N GLN A 112 25.24 -18.55 -13.38
CA GLN A 112 25.03 -20.00 -13.28
C GLN A 112 26.22 -20.77 -13.87
N ASP A 113 26.66 -20.42 -15.10
CA ASP A 113 27.82 -21.03 -15.74
C ASP A 113 29.08 -20.83 -14.89
N SER A 114 29.24 -19.65 -14.29
CA SER A 114 30.36 -19.37 -13.39
C SER A 114 30.31 -20.22 -12.11
N LEU A 115 29.13 -20.51 -11.57
CA LEU A 115 28.96 -21.41 -10.42
C LEU A 115 29.41 -22.84 -10.75
N HIS A 116 29.06 -23.33 -11.96
CA HIS A 116 29.44 -24.68 -12.41
C HIS A 116 30.88 -24.79 -12.88
N SER A 117 31.56 -23.69 -13.17
CA SER A 117 32.97 -23.65 -13.57
C SER A 117 33.91 -24.16 -12.45
N PRO A 118 35.17 -24.52 -12.78
CA PRO A 118 36.17 -24.81 -11.75
C PRO A 118 36.35 -23.66 -10.74
N GLY A 119 36.30 -22.41 -11.19
CA GLY A 119 36.42 -21.21 -10.35
C GLY A 119 35.24 -21.01 -9.38
N GLY A 120 34.10 -21.65 -9.63
CA GLY A 120 32.92 -21.59 -8.79
C GLY A 120 32.96 -22.47 -7.53
N LYS A 121 34.05 -23.24 -7.32
CA LYS A 121 34.17 -24.14 -6.17
C LYS A 121 33.88 -23.47 -4.84
N PRO A 122 34.43 -22.28 -4.50
CA PRO A 122 34.16 -21.64 -3.20
C PRO A 122 32.66 -21.34 -2.98
N ALA A 123 31.97 -20.93 -4.04
CA ALA A 123 30.53 -20.66 -3.97
C ALA A 123 29.73 -21.96 -3.78
N ARG A 124 30.10 -23.04 -4.47
CA ARG A 124 29.47 -24.36 -4.28
C ARG A 124 29.69 -24.90 -2.88
N ASP A 125 30.92 -24.80 -2.36
CA ASP A 125 31.23 -25.24 -1.00
C ASP A 125 30.42 -24.45 0.05
N TYR A 126 30.27 -23.15 -0.15
CA TYR A 126 29.38 -22.31 0.68
C TYR A 126 27.93 -22.76 0.62
N LEU A 127 27.37 -22.95 -0.59
CA LEU A 127 25.97 -23.37 -0.76
C LEU A 127 25.72 -24.76 -0.15
N LEU A 128 26.63 -25.70 -0.35
CA LEU A 128 26.55 -27.04 0.25
C LEU A 128 26.61 -26.98 1.79
N SER A 129 27.46 -26.10 2.36
CA SER A 129 27.54 -25.90 3.83
C SER A 129 26.23 -25.34 4.41
N ARG A 130 25.38 -24.70 3.55
CA ARG A 130 24.03 -24.22 3.89
C ARG A 130 22.92 -25.22 3.55
N GLY A 131 23.25 -26.48 3.20
CA GLY A 131 22.27 -27.48 2.83
C GLY A 131 21.62 -27.26 1.45
N MET A 132 22.18 -26.36 0.63
CA MET A 132 21.67 -26.05 -0.71
C MET A 132 22.45 -26.85 -1.76
N GLY A 133 21.88 -27.97 -2.20
CA GLY A 133 22.46 -28.84 -3.22
C GLY A 133 22.20 -28.37 -4.67
N PRO A 134 22.73 -29.09 -5.68
CA PRO A 134 22.59 -28.73 -7.09
C PRO A 134 21.15 -28.50 -7.55
N GLU A 135 20.19 -29.28 -7.09
CA GLU A 135 18.77 -29.14 -7.41
C GLU A 135 18.22 -27.77 -6.97
N VAL A 136 18.72 -27.26 -5.85
CA VAL A 136 18.37 -25.93 -5.32
C VAL A 136 18.98 -24.84 -6.18
N TRP A 137 20.25 -25.02 -6.61
CA TRP A 137 20.91 -24.04 -7.48
C TRP A 137 20.13 -23.85 -8.78
N GLU A 138 19.68 -24.94 -9.39
CA GLU A 138 18.87 -24.90 -10.61
C GLU A 138 17.49 -24.27 -10.37
N ARG A 139 16.78 -24.74 -9.32
CA ARG A 139 15.43 -24.25 -9.02
C ARG A 139 15.38 -22.75 -8.77
N TYR A 140 16.32 -22.21 -7.99
CA TYR A 140 16.39 -20.79 -7.64
C TYR A 140 17.26 -19.97 -8.61
N GLY A 141 17.94 -20.60 -9.54
CA GLY A 141 18.83 -19.95 -10.49
C GLY A 141 20.10 -19.39 -9.83
N LEU A 142 20.55 -20.01 -8.73
CA LEU A 142 21.70 -19.51 -7.98
C LEU A 142 22.96 -19.50 -8.86
N GLY A 143 23.83 -18.51 -8.65
CA GLY A 143 25.01 -18.31 -9.45
C GLY A 143 26.22 -17.84 -8.63
N TYR A 144 27.31 -17.58 -9.33
CA TYR A 144 28.53 -17.02 -8.77
C TYR A 144 29.06 -15.87 -9.59
N ALA A 145 29.38 -14.76 -8.94
CA ALA A 145 30.11 -13.64 -9.53
C ALA A 145 31.61 -13.81 -9.26
N PRO A 146 32.45 -14.03 -10.30
CA PRO A 146 33.88 -14.26 -10.14
C PRO A 146 34.63 -13.06 -9.54
N PRO A 147 35.84 -13.26 -8.97
CA PRO A 147 36.58 -12.22 -8.24
C PRO A 147 37.30 -11.21 -9.17
N SER A 148 37.35 -11.42 -10.49
CA SER A 148 38.11 -10.57 -11.43
C SER A 148 37.57 -9.12 -11.51
N GLY A 149 36.30 -8.89 -11.23
CA GLY A 149 35.65 -7.58 -11.29
C GLY A 149 35.33 -7.06 -12.71
N THR A 150 35.59 -7.84 -13.75
CA THR A 150 35.30 -7.48 -15.15
C THR A 150 34.79 -8.66 -15.99
N SER A 151 34.58 -9.83 -15.39
CA SER A 151 34.15 -11.03 -16.10
C SER A 151 32.76 -10.87 -16.73
N LEU A 152 31.79 -10.33 -15.98
CA LEU A 152 30.44 -10.09 -16.47
C LEU A 152 30.43 -9.02 -17.56
N LEU A 153 31.14 -7.89 -17.33
CA LEU A 153 31.26 -6.81 -18.29
C LEU A 153 31.81 -7.33 -19.63
N SER A 154 32.85 -8.16 -19.60
CA SER A 154 33.42 -8.75 -20.80
C SER A 154 32.44 -9.69 -21.50
N ALA A 155 31.78 -10.57 -20.79
CA ALA A 155 30.83 -11.54 -21.33
C ALA A 155 29.59 -10.89 -21.95
N LEU A 156 29.13 -9.77 -21.38
CA LEU A 156 27.93 -9.08 -21.80
C LEU A 156 28.20 -7.79 -22.61
N SER A 157 29.44 -7.54 -23.01
CA SER A 157 29.85 -6.32 -23.74
C SER A 157 29.00 -6.02 -24.96
N ARG A 158 28.54 -7.04 -25.69
CA ARG A 158 27.64 -6.93 -26.85
C ARG A 158 26.32 -6.18 -26.60
N TRP A 159 25.87 -6.11 -25.33
CA TRP A 159 24.63 -5.44 -24.96
C TRP A 159 24.79 -3.93 -24.73
N GLY A 160 26.04 -3.46 -24.69
CA GLY A 160 26.42 -2.05 -24.51
C GLY A 160 26.46 -1.63 -23.03
N ILE A 161 27.47 -0.84 -22.71
CA ILE A 161 27.78 -0.36 -21.35
C ILE A 161 26.58 0.34 -20.72
N SER A 162 25.90 1.22 -21.46
CA SER A 162 24.74 1.98 -20.95
C SER A 162 23.60 1.09 -20.44
N ASN A 163 23.33 -0.02 -21.13
CA ASN A 163 22.27 -0.95 -20.68
C ASN A 163 22.70 -1.74 -19.44
N LEU A 164 23.97 -2.15 -19.38
CA LEU A 164 24.51 -2.86 -18.21
C LEU A 164 24.54 -1.97 -16.97
N GLU A 165 24.88 -0.70 -17.13
CA GLU A 165 24.85 0.31 -16.07
C GLU A 165 23.41 0.61 -15.62
N LYS A 166 22.46 0.81 -16.57
CA LYS A 166 21.02 0.97 -16.27
C LYS A 166 20.45 -0.17 -15.43
N LEU A 167 20.91 -1.39 -15.64
CA LEU A 167 20.49 -2.58 -14.90
C LEU A 167 21.27 -2.77 -13.59
N GLY A 168 22.24 -1.89 -13.28
CA GLY A 168 23.07 -2.01 -12.10
C GLY A 168 23.93 -3.27 -12.08
N LEU A 169 24.26 -3.84 -13.25
CA LEU A 169 25.16 -4.98 -13.41
C LEU A 169 26.62 -4.57 -13.31
N ILE A 170 26.91 -3.35 -13.74
CA ILE A 170 28.24 -2.72 -13.67
C ILE A 170 28.15 -1.37 -12.98
N VAL A 171 29.29 -0.90 -12.49
CA VAL A 171 29.45 0.41 -11.85
C VAL A 171 30.65 1.13 -12.42
N LYS A 172 30.56 2.45 -12.54
CA LYS A 172 31.67 3.30 -12.97
C LYS A 172 32.63 3.48 -11.77
N GLY A 173 33.88 3.09 -11.95
CA GLY A 173 34.95 3.31 -10.99
C GLY A 173 35.98 4.32 -11.53
N GLU A 174 37.04 4.60 -10.78
CA GLU A 174 38.12 5.54 -11.17
C GLU A 174 38.87 5.11 -12.43
N ARG A 175 39.04 3.80 -12.65
CA ARG A 175 39.74 3.21 -13.78
C ARG A 175 38.85 2.69 -14.90
N GLY A 176 37.59 3.10 -14.93
CA GLY A 176 36.61 2.62 -15.90
C GLY A 176 35.48 1.81 -15.27
N TYR A 177 34.72 1.10 -16.09
CA TYR A 177 33.60 0.28 -15.60
C TYR A 177 34.10 -1.05 -15.05
N ARG A 178 33.44 -1.53 -13.98
CA ARG A 178 33.67 -2.83 -13.35
C ARG A 178 32.35 -3.51 -13.00
N ASP A 179 32.39 -4.81 -12.81
CA ASP A 179 31.27 -5.58 -12.33
C ASP A 179 30.82 -5.07 -10.94
N ARG A 180 29.50 -4.98 -10.75
CA ARG A 180 28.93 -4.62 -9.44
C ARG A 180 29.11 -5.73 -8.43
N PHE A 181 28.90 -6.96 -8.85
CA PHE A 181 29.04 -8.15 -8.02
C PHE A 181 30.41 -8.78 -8.27
N VAL A 182 31.18 -8.94 -7.21
CA VAL A 182 32.56 -9.49 -7.24
C VAL A 182 32.73 -10.43 -6.06
N ASP A 183 33.15 -11.65 -6.32
CA ASP A 183 33.34 -12.72 -5.34
C ASP A 183 32.12 -12.93 -4.44
N ARG A 184 30.95 -13.14 -5.09
CA ARG A 184 29.68 -13.28 -4.39
C ARG A 184 28.86 -14.45 -4.94
N VAL A 185 28.19 -15.18 -4.04
CA VAL A 185 27.06 -16.03 -4.42
C VAL A 185 25.90 -15.15 -4.86
N ILE A 186 25.31 -15.45 -6.01
CA ILE A 186 24.25 -14.65 -6.62
C ILE A 186 22.89 -15.33 -6.46
N PHE A 187 21.92 -14.53 -6.02
CA PHE A 187 20.51 -14.86 -5.88
C PHE A 187 19.73 -13.99 -6.89
N PRO A 188 19.19 -14.58 -7.98
CA PRO A 188 18.33 -13.83 -8.90
C PRO A 188 17.05 -13.38 -8.20
N ILE A 189 16.66 -12.12 -8.39
CA ILE A 189 15.39 -11.58 -7.92
C ILE A 189 14.43 -11.60 -9.10
N ARG A 190 13.29 -12.27 -8.94
CA ARG A 190 12.31 -12.47 -10.01
C ARG A 190 11.03 -11.70 -9.74
N ASP A 191 10.37 -11.28 -10.80
CA ASP A 191 9.00 -10.78 -10.73
C ASP A 191 8.00 -11.94 -10.59
N GLU A 192 6.73 -11.63 -10.39
CA GLU A 192 5.66 -12.63 -10.21
C GLU A 192 5.47 -13.55 -11.42
N LEU A 193 6.02 -13.20 -12.60
CA LEU A 193 6.04 -14.04 -13.80
C LEU A 193 7.30 -14.91 -13.91
N GLY A 194 8.15 -14.91 -12.89
CA GLY A 194 9.40 -15.68 -12.85
C GLY A 194 10.53 -15.08 -13.71
N ARG A 195 10.40 -13.82 -14.18
CA ARG A 195 11.43 -13.16 -14.99
C ARG A 195 12.44 -12.48 -14.08
N THR A 196 13.73 -12.66 -14.35
CA THR A 196 14.81 -12.05 -13.56
C THR A 196 14.88 -10.55 -13.79
N VAL A 197 14.61 -9.76 -12.76
CA VAL A 197 14.56 -8.29 -12.79
C VAL A 197 15.73 -7.64 -12.06
N ALA A 198 16.40 -8.36 -11.16
CA ALA A 198 17.53 -7.89 -10.36
C ALA A 198 18.33 -9.06 -9.78
N PHE A 199 19.37 -8.75 -9.02
CA PHE A 199 20.23 -9.72 -8.33
C PHE A 199 20.56 -9.26 -6.91
N ALA A 200 20.80 -10.24 -6.03
CA ALA A 200 21.43 -10.04 -4.75
C ALA A 200 22.73 -10.88 -4.71
N GLY A 201 23.77 -10.37 -4.07
CA GLY A 201 25.05 -11.02 -3.99
C GLY A 201 25.55 -11.14 -2.55
N ARG A 202 25.71 -12.37 -2.02
CA ARG A 202 26.30 -12.66 -0.71
C ARG A 202 27.81 -12.76 -0.83
N SER A 203 28.55 -11.95 -0.07
CA SER A 203 30.02 -11.97 -0.05
C SER A 203 30.58 -13.32 0.45
N LEU A 204 31.58 -13.84 -0.26
CA LEU A 204 32.36 -15.00 0.16
C LEU A 204 33.64 -14.59 0.90
N SER A 205 34.25 -13.47 0.54
CA SER A 205 35.49 -12.92 1.11
C SER A 205 35.29 -12.15 2.42
N GLY A 206 34.04 -11.99 2.90
CA GLY A 206 33.72 -11.15 4.06
C GLY A 206 33.68 -9.65 3.73
N ALA A 207 33.74 -9.25 2.45
CA ALA A 207 33.65 -7.85 2.06
C ALA A 207 32.25 -7.27 2.36
N GLU A 208 32.22 -6.10 2.98
CA GLU A 208 30.97 -5.38 3.25
C GLU A 208 30.40 -4.70 1.98
N PRO A 209 29.07 -4.62 1.85
CA PRO A 209 28.08 -5.22 2.74
C PRO A 209 27.99 -6.74 2.55
N LYS A 210 27.64 -7.48 3.62
CA LYS A 210 27.45 -8.94 3.61
C LYS A 210 26.51 -9.36 2.46
N TYR A 211 25.39 -8.68 2.28
CA TYR A 211 24.51 -8.81 1.13
C TYR A 211 24.48 -7.50 0.34
N LEU A 212 24.75 -7.56 -0.95
CA LEU A 212 24.67 -6.44 -1.89
C LEU A 212 23.52 -6.69 -2.87
N ASN A 213 22.55 -5.78 -2.94
CA ASN A 213 21.46 -5.86 -3.90
C ASN A 213 21.71 -4.97 -5.10
N SER A 214 21.04 -5.27 -6.23
CA SER A 214 20.90 -4.32 -7.34
C SER A 214 20.33 -2.99 -6.84
N PRO A 215 20.71 -1.85 -7.42
CA PRO A 215 20.03 -0.58 -7.17
C PRO A 215 18.63 -0.59 -7.79
N ASN A 216 17.85 0.44 -7.57
CA ASN A 216 16.63 0.66 -8.33
C ASN A 216 16.97 0.81 -9.81
N THR A 217 16.20 0.15 -10.67
CA THR A 217 16.40 0.10 -12.13
C THR A 217 15.05 0.21 -12.84
N PRO A 218 15.00 0.39 -14.16
CA PRO A 218 13.73 0.33 -14.91
C PRO A 218 12.95 -1.00 -14.77
N LEU A 219 13.59 -2.07 -14.28
CA LEU A 219 12.97 -3.37 -14.06
C LEU A 219 12.67 -3.67 -12.58
N PHE A 220 13.35 -3.00 -11.65
CA PHE A 220 13.38 -3.35 -10.24
C PHE A 220 13.34 -2.13 -9.32
N GLU A 221 12.37 -2.11 -8.44
CA GLU A 221 12.27 -1.21 -7.32
C GLU A 221 12.23 -2.03 -6.03
N LYS A 222 13.27 -1.88 -5.18
CA LYS A 222 13.53 -2.76 -4.04
C LYS A 222 12.37 -2.86 -3.06
N GLY A 223 11.69 -1.75 -2.77
CA GLY A 223 10.57 -1.70 -1.83
C GLY A 223 9.24 -2.23 -2.38
N THR A 224 9.19 -2.76 -3.62
CA THR A 224 7.93 -3.20 -4.23
C THR A 224 7.81 -4.70 -4.42
N LEU A 225 8.93 -5.43 -4.42
CA LEU A 225 8.97 -6.87 -4.66
C LEU A 225 9.28 -7.65 -3.38
N LEU A 226 8.82 -8.89 -3.33
CA LEU A 226 9.16 -9.90 -2.32
C LEU A 226 9.94 -11.02 -2.98
N TYR A 227 11.07 -11.41 -2.42
CA TYR A 227 11.85 -12.55 -2.90
C TYR A 227 11.11 -13.87 -2.60
N GLY A 228 11.11 -14.77 -3.56
CA GLY A 228 10.46 -16.07 -3.46
C GLY A 228 8.96 -16.05 -3.79
N LEU A 229 8.36 -14.87 -4.04
CA LEU A 229 6.92 -14.76 -4.33
C LEU A 229 6.54 -15.42 -5.67
N ASP A 230 7.44 -15.43 -6.65
CA ASP A 230 7.26 -16.13 -7.93
C ASP A 230 7.01 -17.63 -7.75
N ILE A 231 7.65 -18.25 -6.76
CA ILE A 231 7.49 -19.66 -6.40
C ILE A 231 6.33 -19.82 -5.40
N ALA A 232 6.22 -18.95 -4.40
CA ALA A 232 5.31 -19.07 -3.27
C ALA A 232 3.84 -18.77 -3.60
N LYS A 233 3.57 -17.93 -4.60
CA LYS A 233 2.23 -17.34 -4.85
C LYS A 233 1.09 -18.36 -4.95
N GLU A 234 1.31 -19.51 -5.57
CA GLU A 234 0.25 -20.51 -5.71
C GLU A 234 0.01 -21.28 -4.40
N ALA A 235 1.07 -21.54 -3.62
CA ALA A 235 0.94 -22.11 -2.28
C ALA A 235 0.23 -21.13 -1.33
N ILE A 236 0.60 -19.86 -1.37
CA ILE A 236 -0.06 -18.80 -0.59
C ILE A 236 -1.55 -18.69 -0.94
N LYS A 237 -1.91 -18.66 -2.22
CA LYS A 237 -3.32 -18.64 -2.64
C LYS A 237 -4.11 -19.85 -2.13
N SER A 238 -3.50 -21.02 -2.18
CA SER A 238 -4.13 -22.27 -1.77
C SER A 238 -4.36 -22.33 -0.26
N SER A 239 -3.36 -21.94 0.54
CA SER A 239 -3.42 -21.96 2.01
C SER A 239 -4.11 -20.70 2.59
N GLY A 240 -4.12 -19.60 1.85
CA GLY A 240 -4.52 -18.27 2.36
C GLY A 240 -3.48 -17.62 3.27
N ARG A 241 -2.31 -18.26 3.48
CA ARG A 241 -1.28 -17.88 4.43
C ARG A 241 0.05 -17.64 3.73
N ALA A 242 0.82 -16.62 4.16
CA ALA A 242 2.21 -16.42 3.80
C ALA A 242 3.10 -16.54 5.04
N VAL A 243 4.36 -16.94 4.83
CA VAL A 243 5.40 -16.93 5.87
C VAL A 243 6.44 -15.88 5.48
N LEU A 244 6.58 -14.85 6.29
CA LEU A 244 7.47 -13.72 6.06
C LEU A 244 8.74 -13.88 6.89
N VAL A 245 9.91 -13.95 6.22
CA VAL A 245 11.23 -14.06 6.83
C VAL A 245 12.14 -12.90 6.40
N GLU A 246 13.36 -12.79 6.96
CA GLU A 246 14.25 -11.66 6.70
C GLU A 246 15.11 -11.86 5.44
N GLY A 247 15.65 -13.04 5.23
CA GLY A 247 16.73 -13.30 4.28
C GLY A 247 16.40 -14.25 3.12
N TYR A 248 17.25 -14.19 2.10
CA TYR A 248 17.18 -15.07 0.93
C TYR A 248 17.36 -16.54 1.29
N THR A 249 18.31 -16.81 2.19
CA THR A 249 18.62 -18.16 2.67
C THR A 249 17.46 -18.76 3.42
N ASP A 250 16.79 -17.96 4.25
CA ASP A 250 15.64 -18.42 5.03
C ASP A 250 14.47 -18.84 4.13
N VAL A 251 14.17 -18.02 3.10
CA VAL A 251 13.15 -18.39 2.10
C VAL A 251 13.48 -19.74 1.46
N ILE A 252 14.74 -19.92 1.03
CA ILE A 252 15.16 -21.17 0.36
C ILE A 252 15.07 -22.33 1.34
N SER A 253 15.56 -22.20 2.57
CA SER A 253 15.50 -23.23 3.60
C SER A 253 14.07 -23.62 3.96
N LEU A 254 13.15 -22.64 4.12
CA LEU A 254 11.75 -22.92 4.39
C LEU A 254 11.08 -23.65 3.22
N GLN A 255 11.29 -23.19 1.99
CA GLN A 255 10.69 -23.80 0.82
C GLN A 255 11.26 -25.22 0.55
N GLN A 256 12.53 -25.47 0.87
CA GLN A 256 13.11 -26.82 0.87
C GLN A 256 12.49 -27.73 1.95
N ALA A 257 12.14 -27.16 3.10
CA ALA A 257 11.46 -27.87 4.18
C ALA A 257 9.96 -28.11 3.89
N GLY A 258 9.44 -27.71 2.73
CA GLY A 258 8.04 -27.88 2.33
C GLY A 258 7.12 -26.72 2.73
N ILE A 259 7.62 -25.67 3.35
CA ILE A 259 6.88 -24.43 3.65
C ILE A 259 7.01 -23.51 2.42
N LEU A 260 6.23 -23.86 1.38
CA LEU A 260 6.32 -23.20 0.07
C LEU A 260 5.84 -21.75 0.08
N GLU A 261 5.10 -21.34 1.08
CA GLU A 261 4.53 -19.99 1.26
C GLU A 261 5.55 -18.93 1.74
N ALA A 262 6.83 -19.31 1.89
CA ALA A 262 7.88 -18.44 2.42
C ALA A 262 8.29 -17.35 1.42
N VAL A 263 8.40 -16.10 1.91
CA VAL A 263 8.84 -14.91 1.16
C VAL A 263 9.66 -13.99 2.07
N CYS A 264 10.50 -13.11 1.49
CA CYS A 264 11.19 -12.09 2.29
C CYS A 264 11.25 -10.69 1.63
N SER A 265 11.49 -9.68 2.47
CA SER A 265 11.63 -8.26 2.08
C SER A 265 13.02 -7.87 1.55
N MET A 266 13.94 -8.83 1.42
CA MET A 266 15.28 -8.68 0.81
C MET A 266 16.25 -7.79 1.62
N GLY A 267 16.31 -7.98 2.94
CA GLY A 267 17.27 -7.27 3.83
C GLY A 267 16.97 -5.77 3.95
N THR A 268 15.71 -5.40 3.87
CA THR A 268 15.16 -4.09 4.25
C THR A 268 13.94 -4.31 5.12
N ALA A 269 13.59 -3.30 5.93
CA ALA A 269 12.28 -3.31 6.59
C ALA A 269 11.17 -3.51 5.55
N LEU A 270 10.14 -4.24 5.94
CA LEU A 270 8.92 -4.41 5.14
C LEU A 270 8.33 -3.04 4.78
N THR A 271 7.89 -2.88 3.54
CA THR A 271 7.22 -1.67 3.08
C THR A 271 5.73 -1.88 2.91
N GLU A 272 4.95 -0.80 2.93
CA GLU A 272 3.52 -0.83 2.63
C GLU A 272 3.21 -1.42 1.25
N SER A 273 4.06 -1.12 0.25
CA SER A 273 3.90 -1.66 -1.11
C SER A 273 4.05 -3.18 -1.14
N GLN A 274 5.02 -3.73 -0.38
CA GLN A 274 5.21 -5.17 -0.23
C GLN A 274 4.05 -5.82 0.53
N ALA A 275 3.56 -5.21 1.61
CA ALA A 275 2.42 -5.72 2.36
C ALA A 275 1.13 -5.70 1.53
N ARG A 276 0.85 -4.60 0.81
CA ARG A 276 -0.26 -4.52 -0.15
C ARG A 276 -0.15 -5.55 -1.28
N ARG A 277 1.06 -5.87 -1.72
CA ARG A 277 1.29 -6.94 -2.71
C ARG A 277 0.98 -8.30 -2.11
N LEU A 278 1.40 -8.55 -0.87
CA LEU A 278 1.16 -9.82 -0.19
C LEU A 278 -0.34 -10.05 0.10
N SER A 279 -1.08 -8.99 0.47
CA SER A 279 -2.52 -9.05 0.72
C SER A 279 -3.36 -9.44 -0.51
N ARG A 280 -2.81 -9.39 -1.73
CA ARG A 280 -3.46 -9.92 -2.93
C ARG A 280 -3.53 -11.45 -2.94
N TYR A 281 -2.63 -12.10 -2.22
CA TYR A 281 -2.45 -13.56 -2.23
C TYR A 281 -2.82 -14.21 -0.90
N ALA A 282 -2.51 -13.57 0.22
CA ALA A 282 -2.70 -14.06 1.58
C ALA A 282 -3.83 -13.32 2.32
N ARG A 283 -4.42 -13.98 3.31
CA ARG A 283 -5.27 -13.37 4.36
C ARG A 283 -4.50 -13.29 5.68
N GLU A 284 -3.64 -14.28 5.93
CA GLU A 284 -2.81 -14.42 7.12
C GLU A 284 -1.33 -14.33 6.76
N VAL A 285 -0.53 -13.68 7.61
CA VAL A 285 0.93 -13.68 7.52
C VAL A 285 1.51 -14.16 8.84
N VAL A 286 2.32 -15.20 8.76
CA VAL A 286 3.17 -15.65 9.88
C VAL A 286 4.52 -14.97 9.72
N VAL A 287 4.86 -14.08 10.65
CA VAL A 287 6.18 -13.44 10.73
C VAL A 287 7.14 -14.38 11.47
N ALA A 288 8.23 -14.76 10.82
CA ALA A 288 9.29 -15.62 11.38
C ALA A 288 10.64 -14.93 11.17
N TYR A 289 10.85 -13.82 11.87
CA TYR A 289 12.08 -13.04 11.84
C TYR A 289 13.09 -13.58 12.85
N ASP A 290 14.35 -13.14 12.74
CA ASP A 290 15.43 -13.55 13.61
C ASP A 290 15.09 -13.26 15.08
N ALA A 291 15.39 -14.22 15.96
CA ALA A 291 15.08 -14.11 17.40
C ALA A 291 16.16 -13.32 18.14
N ASP A 292 16.43 -12.09 17.67
CA ASP A 292 17.32 -11.12 18.30
C ASP A 292 16.63 -9.76 18.48
N ALA A 293 17.28 -8.80 19.12
CA ALA A 293 16.71 -7.47 19.38
C ALA A 293 16.40 -6.66 18.10
N ALA A 294 17.16 -6.88 17.02
CA ALA A 294 16.93 -6.23 15.74
C ALA A 294 15.71 -6.84 15.03
N GLY A 295 15.59 -8.17 15.04
CA GLY A 295 14.45 -8.90 14.51
C GLY A 295 13.16 -8.60 15.28
N GLU A 296 13.21 -8.46 16.62
CA GLU A 296 12.04 -8.02 17.42
C GLU A 296 11.55 -6.63 16.98
N THR A 297 12.47 -5.68 16.80
CA THR A 297 12.11 -4.33 16.33
C THR A 297 11.53 -4.36 14.92
N SER A 298 12.11 -5.19 14.04
CA SER A 298 11.61 -5.42 12.68
C SER A 298 10.23 -6.06 12.70
N THR A 299 9.99 -7.03 13.59
CA THR A 299 8.69 -7.70 13.80
C THR A 299 7.62 -6.68 14.18
N LEU A 300 7.85 -5.86 15.22
CA LEU A 300 6.88 -4.87 15.69
C LEU A 300 6.50 -3.87 14.58
N ARG A 301 7.49 -3.37 13.86
CA ARG A 301 7.25 -2.48 12.72
C ARG A 301 6.50 -3.18 11.59
N GLY A 302 6.86 -4.42 11.29
CA GLY A 302 6.22 -5.23 10.26
C GLY A 302 4.75 -5.51 10.56
N ILE A 303 4.41 -5.79 11.83
CA ILE A 303 3.03 -6.03 12.28
C ILE A 303 2.12 -4.85 11.90
N GLY A 304 2.50 -3.60 12.23
CA GLY A 304 1.70 -2.42 11.92
C GLY A 304 1.43 -2.30 10.41
N ILE A 305 2.46 -2.45 9.58
CA ILE A 305 2.35 -2.37 8.10
C ILE A 305 1.44 -3.48 7.54
N LEU A 306 1.52 -4.70 8.09
CA LEU A 306 0.69 -5.82 7.66
C LEU A 306 -0.79 -5.63 8.05
N LEU A 307 -1.04 -5.13 9.27
CA LEU A 307 -2.38 -4.81 9.76
C LEU A 307 -3.04 -3.71 8.90
N ASP A 308 -2.29 -2.67 8.52
CA ASP A 308 -2.79 -1.62 7.62
C ASP A 308 -3.12 -2.13 6.22
N ALA A 309 -2.43 -3.18 5.77
CA ALA A 309 -2.75 -3.87 4.52
C ALA A 309 -3.95 -4.82 4.64
N GLY A 310 -4.60 -4.91 5.82
CA GLY A 310 -5.77 -5.76 6.08
C GLY A 310 -5.45 -7.23 6.26
N LEU A 311 -4.21 -7.56 6.65
CA LEU A 311 -3.76 -8.93 6.89
C LEU A 311 -3.88 -9.32 8.36
N GLU A 312 -4.25 -10.56 8.63
CA GLU A 312 -4.13 -11.17 9.94
C GLU A 312 -2.66 -11.52 10.19
N VAL A 313 -2.14 -11.18 11.38
CA VAL A 313 -0.71 -11.33 11.69
C VAL A 313 -0.50 -12.26 12.85
N ARG A 314 0.32 -13.27 12.62
CA ARG A 314 0.83 -14.17 13.65
C ARG A 314 2.35 -14.11 13.69
N VAL A 315 2.94 -14.41 14.83
CA VAL A 315 4.40 -14.43 15.04
C VAL A 315 4.83 -15.84 15.44
N ALA A 316 5.79 -16.40 14.68
CA ALA A 316 6.37 -17.69 15.01
C ALA A 316 7.38 -17.53 16.14
N PRO A 317 7.26 -18.28 17.24
CA PRO A 317 8.23 -18.24 18.34
C PRO A 317 9.50 -19.01 17.93
N LEU A 318 10.53 -18.30 17.47
CA LEU A 318 11.84 -18.89 17.23
C LEU A 318 12.67 -18.89 18.55
N PRO A 319 13.55 -19.88 18.74
CA PRO A 319 14.48 -19.89 19.87
C PRO A 319 15.44 -18.69 19.82
N GLU A 320 15.81 -18.16 20.98
CA GLU A 320 16.69 -16.98 21.09
C GLU A 320 18.01 -17.18 20.33
N GLY A 321 18.34 -16.19 19.48
CA GLY A 321 19.56 -16.18 18.66
C GLY A 321 19.51 -17.07 17.41
N GLU A 322 18.38 -17.72 17.12
CA GLU A 322 18.22 -18.53 15.91
C GLU A 322 17.42 -17.78 14.83
N ASP A 323 17.79 -18.03 13.59
CA ASP A 323 17.03 -17.69 12.38
C ASP A 323 16.37 -18.96 11.78
N PRO A 324 15.41 -18.86 10.86
CA PRO A 324 14.79 -20.04 10.27
C PRO A 324 15.75 -21.01 9.58
N ASP A 325 16.83 -20.51 8.95
CA ASP A 325 17.85 -21.32 8.29
C ASP A 325 18.69 -22.11 9.33
N SER A 326 19.13 -21.44 10.41
CA SER A 326 19.87 -22.09 11.49
C SER A 326 19.01 -23.13 12.22
N LEU A 327 17.73 -22.81 12.47
CA LEU A 327 16.80 -23.74 13.12
C LEU A 327 16.67 -25.06 12.34
N VAL A 328 16.55 -24.98 11.00
CA VAL A 328 16.51 -26.20 10.15
C VAL A 328 17.81 -26.97 10.24
N ARG A 329 18.95 -26.29 10.15
CA ARG A 329 20.26 -26.93 10.13
C ARG A 329 20.65 -27.57 11.47
N GLU A 330 20.27 -26.95 12.58
CA GLU A 330 20.69 -27.39 13.92
C GLU A 330 19.69 -28.33 14.58
N ARG A 331 18.37 -28.10 14.35
CA ARG A 331 17.29 -28.87 15.00
C ARG A 331 16.42 -29.65 14.03
N GLY A 332 16.66 -29.48 12.73
CA GLY A 332 15.94 -30.21 11.68
C GLY A 332 14.59 -29.60 11.28
N ILE A 333 14.05 -30.10 10.17
CA ILE A 333 12.82 -29.61 9.54
C ILE A 333 11.62 -29.65 10.50
N GLY A 334 11.54 -30.66 11.37
CA GLY A 334 10.44 -30.81 12.34
C GLY A 334 10.35 -29.65 13.34
N ALA A 335 11.49 -29.07 13.77
CA ALA A 335 11.51 -27.91 14.66
C ALA A 335 10.94 -26.66 13.98
N LEU A 336 11.28 -26.44 12.70
CA LEU A 336 10.74 -25.34 11.92
C LEU A 336 9.22 -25.47 11.71
N HIS A 337 8.74 -26.65 11.34
CA HIS A 337 7.29 -26.89 11.22
C HIS A 337 6.57 -26.66 12.54
N ALA A 338 7.15 -27.08 13.67
CA ALA A 338 6.58 -26.85 14.98
C ALA A 338 6.52 -25.35 15.33
N ALA A 339 7.56 -24.58 15.00
CA ALA A 339 7.59 -23.13 15.21
C ALA A 339 6.51 -22.41 14.39
N ILE A 340 6.38 -22.73 13.08
CA ILE A 340 5.35 -22.13 12.23
C ILE A 340 3.95 -22.55 12.65
N ALA A 341 3.72 -23.81 13.02
CA ALA A 341 2.43 -24.30 13.53
C ALA A 341 2.09 -23.69 14.90
N GLY A 342 3.09 -23.45 15.73
CA GLY A 342 2.98 -22.80 17.04
C GLY A 342 2.93 -21.27 16.99
N ALA A 343 2.82 -20.66 15.79
CA ALA A 343 2.72 -19.22 15.68
C ALA A 343 1.51 -18.69 16.47
N VAL A 344 1.74 -17.66 17.27
CA VAL A 344 0.74 -17.02 18.13
C VAL A 344 0.22 -15.75 17.47
N ASP A 345 -0.98 -15.31 17.83
CA ASP A 345 -1.49 -14.00 17.43
C ASP A 345 -0.53 -12.89 17.87
N PHE A 346 -0.45 -11.82 17.10
CA PHE A 346 0.46 -10.70 17.42
C PHE A 346 0.19 -10.08 18.79
N GLN A 347 -1.07 -10.10 19.26
CA GLN A 347 -1.41 -9.61 20.61
C GLN A 347 -0.82 -10.51 21.69
N GLU A 348 -0.92 -11.82 21.52
CA GLU A 348 -0.33 -12.81 22.45
C GLU A 348 1.21 -12.70 22.45
N PHE A 349 1.80 -12.50 21.28
CA PHE A 349 3.23 -12.23 21.19
C PHE A 349 3.62 -10.99 21.99
N LEU A 350 2.92 -9.85 21.81
CA LEU A 350 3.18 -8.63 22.58
C LEU A 350 3.01 -8.82 24.07
N LEU A 351 1.95 -9.49 24.49
CA LEU A 351 1.71 -9.79 25.91
C LEU A 351 2.81 -10.68 26.51
N SER A 352 3.46 -11.54 25.71
CA SER A 352 4.57 -12.38 26.15
C SER A 352 5.87 -11.61 26.33
N ILE A 353 6.18 -10.63 25.48
CA ILE A 353 7.42 -9.86 25.55
C ILE A 353 7.35 -8.70 26.57
N ILE A 354 6.19 -8.13 26.82
CA ILE A 354 6.01 -7.02 27.77
C ILE A 354 6.59 -7.32 29.16
N PRO A 355 6.28 -8.45 29.84
CA PRO A 355 6.83 -8.72 31.17
C PRO A 355 8.33 -8.99 31.18
N VAL A 356 8.90 -9.41 30.07
CA VAL A 356 10.34 -9.66 29.93
C VAL A 356 11.10 -8.34 29.74
N ARG A 357 10.49 -7.39 29.03
CA ARG A 357 11.13 -6.13 28.63
C ARG A 357 10.98 -5.01 29.65
N PHE A 358 9.87 -4.99 30.40
CA PHE A 358 9.52 -3.90 31.29
C PHE A 358 9.28 -4.38 32.72
N ASP A 359 9.73 -3.60 33.70
CA ASP A 359 9.40 -3.81 35.11
C ASP A 359 7.97 -3.35 35.40
N LEU A 360 7.02 -4.28 35.32
CA LEU A 360 5.59 -4.00 35.54
C LEU A 360 5.23 -3.72 37.01
N SER A 361 6.19 -3.83 37.95
CA SER A 361 5.98 -3.41 39.34
C SER A 361 6.09 -1.89 39.48
N SER A 362 6.81 -1.22 38.58
CA SER A 362 6.98 0.23 38.55
C SER A 362 5.94 0.92 37.65
N LEU A 363 5.57 2.15 38.01
CA LEU A 363 4.70 2.98 37.17
C LEU A 363 5.34 3.24 35.79
N LYS A 364 6.63 3.56 35.79
CA LYS A 364 7.40 3.81 34.57
C LYS A 364 7.41 2.61 33.62
N GLY A 365 7.62 1.41 34.12
CA GLY A 365 7.59 0.20 33.31
C GLY A 365 6.20 -0.08 32.70
N LYS A 366 5.12 0.26 33.41
CA LYS A 366 3.75 0.17 32.87
C LYS A 366 3.51 1.23 31.78
N GLU A 367 4.00 2.45 31.95
CA GLU A 367 3.92 3.51 30.92
C GLU A 367 4.67 3.11 29.66
N ASP A 368 5.91 2.62 29.79
CA ASP A 368 6.74 2.18 28.66
C ASP A 368 6.09 0.99 27.92
N ALA A 369 5.46 0.07 28.65
CA ALA A 369 4.70 -1.04 28.09
C ALA A 369 3.48 -0.54 27.27
N LEU A 370 2.73 0.43 27.80
CA LEU A 370 1.59 1.03 27.09
C LEU A 370 2.03 1.83 25.88
N GLU A 371 3.19 2.50 25.90
CA GLU A 371 3.74 3.21 24.74
C GLU A 371 4.13 2.24 23.61
N LEU A 372 4.69 1.07 23.95
CA LEU A 372 4.93 0.00 22.98
C LEU A 372 3.62 -0.44 22.30
N VAL A 373 2.58 -0.70 23.09
CA VAL A 373 1.26 -1.08 22.56
C VAL A 373 0.65 0.03 21.71
N ARG A 374 0.80 1.29 22.12
CA ARG A 374 0.28 2.46 21.43
C ARG A 374 0.82 2.57 20.01
N SER A 375 2.09 2.20 19.78
CA SER A 375 2.69 2.20 18.45
C SER A 375 1.95 1.29 17.44
N LEU A 376 1.23 0.28 17.92
CA LEU A 376 0.43 -0.64 17.10
C LEU A 376 -1.08 -0.39 17.19
N TRP A 377 -1.52 0.39 18.19
CA TRP A 377 -2.94 0.61 18.47
C TRP A 377 -3.71 1.24 17.31
N GLU A 378 -3.09 2.19 16.60
CA GLU A 378 -3.71 2.88 15.48
C GLU A 378 -3.92 1.97 14.26
N HIS A 379 -3.12 0.91 14.14
CA HIS A 379 -3.22 -0.08 13.08
C HIS A 379 -4.32 -1.11 13.31
N VAL A 380 -4.77 -1.29 14.56
CA VAL A 380 -5.87 -2.23 14.90
C VAL A 380 -7.20 -1.53 14.72
N LYS A 381 -7.84 -1.68 13.56
CA LYS A 381 -9.10 -0.99 13.22
C LYS A 381 -10.35 -1.70 13.78
N ASN A 382 -10.27 -3.00 14.05
CA ASN A 382 -11.39 -3.78 14.56
C ASN A 382 -11.70 -3.44 16.03
N PRO A 383 -12.91 -2.92 16.37
CA PRO A 383 -13.24 -2.50 17.74
C PRO A 383 -13.36 -3.68 18.72
N LEU A 384 -13.71 -4.88 18.25
CA LEU A 384 -13.76 -6.07 19.11
C LEU A 384 -12.35 -6.51 19.51
N LEU A 385 -11.40 -6.51 18.58
CA LEU A 385 -9.99 -6.77 18.87
C LEU A 385 -9.40 -5.74 19.83
N ARG A 386 -9.72 -4.44 19.65
CA ARG A 386 -9.30 -3.40 20.59
C ARG A 386 -9.81 -3.65 22.01
N ARG A 387 -11.08 -4.07 22.15
CA ARG A 387 -11.67 -4.36 23.44
C ARG A 387 -10.98 -5.56 24.11
N GLU A 388 -10.82 -6.65 23.38
CA GLU A 388 -10.13 -7.83 23.87
C GLU A 388 -8.69 -7.50 24.30
N TRP A 389 -8.01 -6.68 23.53
CA TRP A 389 -6.65 -6.26 23.83
C TRP A 389 -6.57 -5.42 25.11
N VAL A 390 -7.49 -4.48 25.31
CA VAL A 390 -7.58 -3.70 26.55
C VAL A 390 -7.83 -4.59 27.75
N GLN A 391 -8.72 -5.58 27.65
CA GLN A 391 -8.98 -6.53 28.74
C GLN A 391 -7.73 -7.32 29.12
N LYS A 392 -7.00 -7.85 28.13
CA LYS A 392 -5.75 -8.58 28.35
C LYS A 392 -4.66 -7.70 28.98
N LEU A 393 -4.51 -6.45 28.49
CA LEU A 393 -3.57 -5.47 29.03
C LEU A 393 -3.93 -5.02 30.47
N SER A 394 -5.20 -4.79 30.74
CA SER A 394 -5.71 -4.45 32.09
C SER A 394 -5.29 -5.50 33.11
N LEU A 395 -5.48 -6.77 32.77
CA LEU A 395 -5.05 -7.89 33.62
C LEU A 395 -3.55 -7.96 33.78
N LEU A 396 -2.78 -7.85 32.71
CA LEU A 396 -1.31 -7.92 32.72
C LEU A 396 -0.69 -6.79 33.55
N LEU A 397 -1.13 -5.55 33.29
CA LEU A 397 -0.58 -4.34 33.93
C LEU A 397 -1.18 -4.05 35.31
N ARG A 398 -2.25 -4.77 35.69
CA ARG A 398 -3.04 -4.50 36.90
C ARG A 398 -3.51 -3.05 36.98
N LEU A 399 -4.12 -2.58 35.87
CA LEU A 399 -4.70 -1.27 35.72
C LEU A 399 -6.18 -1.41 35.35
N PRO A 400 -7.07 -0.48 35.77
CA PRO A 400 -8.46 -0.45 35.30
C PRO A 400 -8.54 -0.31 33.77
N GLU A 401 -9.49 -0.99 33.14
CA GLU A 401 -9.70 -0.90 31.68
C GLU A 401 -9.85 0.56 31.20
N GLU A 402 -10.54 1.39 31.98
CA GLU A 402 -10.73 2.81 31.68
C GLU A 402 -9.39 3.59 31.58
N GLU A 403 -8.42 3.27 32.43
CA GLU A 403 -7.10 3.90 32.39
C GLU A 403 -6.30 3.45 31.18
N VAL A 404 -6.34 2.16 30.86
CA VAL A 404 -5.71 1.61 29.65
C VAL A 404 -6.31 2.26 28.40
N TRP A 405 -7.65 2.38 28.32
CA TRP A 405 -8.33 3.08 27.22
C TRP A 405 -7.89 4.54 27.08
N LYS A 406 -7.82 5.29 28.18
CA LYS A 406 -7.39 6.71 28.17
C LYS A 406 -6.00 6.87 27.62
N VAL A 407 -5.06 6.03 28.03
CA VAL A 407 -3.67 6.09 27.60
C VAL A 407 -3.53 5.72 26.12
N LEU A 408 -4.25 4.71 25.66
CA LEU A 408 -4.20 4.28 24.25
C LEU A 408 -4.96 5.22 23.28
N GLY A 409 -5.61 6.29 23.79
CA GLY A 409 -6.28 7.29 22.96
C GLY A 409 -7.72 6.94 22.58
N GLY A 410 -8.36 6.00 23.30
CA GLY A 410 -9.74 5.62 23.08
C GLY A 410 -10.74 6.54 23.80
N ARG A 411 -11.55 7.32 23.09
CA ARG A 411 -12.87 7.73 23.59
C ARG A 411 -13.81 6.56 23.37
N ILE A 412 -14.42 6.06 24.44
CA ILE A 412 -15.52 5.08 24.34
C ILE A 412 -16.72 5.82 23.72
N SER A 413 -16.83 5.79 22.41
CA SER A 413 -18.04 6.20 21.72
C SER A 413 -18.78 4.93 21.32
N TRP A 414 -19.67 4.49 22.19
CA TRP A 414 -20.72 3.53 21.85
C TRP A 414 -21.78 4.23 20.99
N LYS A 415 -21.45 4.55 19.75
CA LYS A 415 -22.44 4.60 18.72
C LYS A 415 -22.37 3.24 18.03
N GLU A 416 -23.39 2.42 18.26
CA GLU A 416 -23.75 1.36 17.33
C GLU A 416 -23.74 1.99 15.94
N THR A 417 -22.71 1.71 15.16
CA THR A 417 -22.77 1.91 13.74
C THR A 417 -23.62 0.78 13.18
N ALA A 418 -24.94 0.95 13.27
CA ALA A 418 -25.78 0.46 12.22
C ALA A 418 -25.19 1.07 10.94
N ASP A 419 -24.77 0.21 10.04
CA ASP A 419 -24.15 0.53 8.75
C ASP A 419 -25.21 1.10 7.80
N GLU A 420 -25.76 2.26 8.14
CA GLU A 420 -26.36 3.19 7.21
C GLU A 420 -25.21 4.10 6.80
N GLY A 421 -24.76 3.94 5.56
CA GLY A 421 -23.64 4.69 5.00
C GLY A 421 -23.69 6.15 5.40
N GLU A 422 -22.62 6.69 5.97
CA GLU A 422 -22.57 8.07 6.45
C GLU A 422 -23.17 9.01 5.40
N PRO A 423 -24.11 9.89 5.79
CA PRO A 423 -24.70 10.83 4.84
C PRO A 423 -23.57 11.68 4.26
N PHE A 424 -23.55 11.83 2.94
CA PHE A 424 -22.56 12.63 2.25
C PHE A 424 -22.53 14.05 2.81
N GLY A 425 -21.34 14.52 3.18
CA GLY A 425 -21.12 15.85 3.70
C GLY A 425 -21.23 16.94 2.63
N ALA A 426 -21.24 18.19 3.06
CA ALA A 426 -21.32 19.35 2.15
C ALA A 426 -20.18 19.37 1.12
N GLU A 427 -18.97 18.96 1.52
CA GLU A 427 -17.80 18.83 0.65
C GLU A 427 -18.04 17.83 -0.49
N GLU A 428 -18.56 16.64 -0.16
CA GLU A 428 -18.81 15.57 -1.14
C GLU A 428 -19.94 15.94 -2.12
N VAL A 429 -20.92 16.70 -1.69
CA VAL A 429 -21.97 17.25 -2.57
C VAL A 429 -21.35 18.22 -3.57
N VAL A 430 -20.54 19.19 -3.12
CA VAL A 430 -19.86 20.15 -4.02
C VAL A 430 -18.93 19.40 -4.98
N LEU A 431 -18.18 18.43 -4.48
CA LEU A 431 -17.28 17.61 -5.29
C LEU A 431 -18.04 16.80 -6.36
N LYS A 432 -19.24 16.26 -6.05
CA LYS A 432 -20.09 15.59 -7.02
C LYS A 432 -20.51 16.51 -8.17
N PHE A 433 -20.92 17.74 -7.85
CA PHE A 433 -21.30 18.73 -8.88
C PHE A 433 -20.09 19.15 -9.73
N LEU A 434 -18.90 19.32 -9.12
CA LEU A 434 -17.64 19.59 -9.82
C LEU A 434 -17.31 18.47 -10.81
N LEU A 435 -17.21 17.23 -10.32
CA LEU A 435 -16.83 16.05 -11.11
C LEU A 435 -17.85 15.69 -12.20
N SER A 436 -19.12 16.09 -12.03
CA SER A 436 -20.19 15.88 -13.02
C SER A 436 -20.29 17.01 -14.05
N GLY A 437 -19.42 18.03 -13.99
CA GLY A 437 -19.47 19.19 -14.88
C GLY A 437 -20.72 20.07 -14.68
N ARG A 438 -21.39 19.97 -13.53
CA ARG A 438 -22.65 20.65 -13.22
C ARG A 438 -22.51 21.77 -12.19
N LEU A 439 -21.25 22.08 -11.79
CA LEU A 439 -20.99 23.20 -10.91
C LEU A 439 -21.08 24.52 -11.70
N PRO A 440 -21.88 25.51 -11.27
CA PRO A 440 -21.98 26.82 -11.93
C PRO A 440 -20.60 27.49 -12.06
N GLU A 441 -20.38 28.19 -13.19
CA GLU A 441 -19.09 28.85 -13.50
C GLU A 441 -18.68 29.86 -12.42
N GLU A 442 -19.63 30.61 -11.85
CA GLU A 442 -19.44 31.57 -10.76
C GLU A 442 -18.91 30.92 -9.47
N LYS A 443 -19.23 29.64 -9.23
CA LYS A 443 -18.73 28.86 -8.11
C LYS A 443 -17.40 28.20 -8.44
N LEU A 444 -17.24 27.72 -9.69
CA LEU A 444 -16.01 27.08 -10.15
C LEU A 444 -14.79 28.02 -10.03
N VAL A 445 -14.95 29.28 -10.45
CA VAL A 445 -13.87 30.30 -10.38
C VAL A 445 -13.43 30.59 -8.94
N ARG A 446 -14.27 30.30 -7.95
CA ARG A 446 -14.00 30.54 -6.53
C ARG A 446 -13.39 29.33 -5.80
N LEU A 447 -13.29 28.17 -6.48
CA LEU A 447 -12.75 26.96 -5.90
C LEU A 447 -11.25 26.82 -6.17
N ALA A 448 -10.56 26.33 -5.16
CA ALA A 448 -9.17 25.88 -5.28
C ALA A 448 -9.03 24.46 -4.67
N PRO A 449 -8.05 23.68 -5.12
CA PRO A 449 -7.80 22.36 -4.52
C PRO A 449 -7.59 22.40 -3.00
N GLU A 450 -7.07 23.51 -2.49
CA GLU A 450 -6.80 23.75 -1.07
C GLU A 450 -8.08 23.91 -0.23
N ASP A 451 -9.20 24.23 -0.85
CA ASP A 451 -10.49 24.32 -0.16
C ASP A 451 -10.99 22.94 0.29
N PHE A 452 -10.47 21.86 -0.33
CA PHE A 452 -10.89 20.49 -0.05
C PHE A 452 -9.99 19.83 1.01
N SER A 453 -10.57 18.87 1.73
CA SER A 453 -9.86 18.05 2.71
C SER A 453 -8.69 17.30 2.08
N VAL A 454 -7.72 16.89 2.90
CA VAL A 454 -6.54 16.14 2.45
C VAL A 454 -6.94 14.88 1.66
N GLU A 455 -8.10 14.32 1.96
CA GLU A 455 -8.63 13.10 1.35
C GLU A 455 -9.10 13.29 -0.09
N TYR A 456 -9.68 14.43 -0.43
CA TYR A 456 -10.23 14.72 -1.77
C TYR A 456 -9.34 15.65 -2.60
N ARG A 457 -8.42 16.36 -1.96
CA ARG A 457 -7.52 17.32 -2.62
C ARG A 457 -6.76 16.75 -3.82
N PRO A 458 -6.22 15.52 -3.79
CA PRO A 458 -5.54 14.95 -4.95
C PRO A 458 -6.46 14.74 -6.16
N ILE A 459 -7.73 14.37 -5.93
CA ILE A 459 -8.74 14.20 -6.99
C ILE A 459 -9.05 15.55 -7.63
N VAL A 460 -9.25 16.59 -6.80
CA VAL A 460 -9.58 17.94 -7.27
C VAL A 460 -8.41 18.56 -8.01
N LYS A 461 -7.18 18.40 -7.49
CA LYS A 461 -5.95 18.88 -8.14
C LYS A 461 -5.79 18.28 -9.53
N LEU A 462 -5.93 16.97 -9.65
CA LEU A 462 -5.86 16.28 -10.93
C LEU A 462 -6.97 16.74 -11.89
N TRP A 463 -8.19 16.97 -11.36
CA TRP A 463 -9.29 17.50 -12.17
C TRP A 463 -8.94 18.88 -12.77
N PHE A 464 -8.40 19.82 -11.98
CA PHE A 464 -7.97 21.15 -12.46
C PHE A 464 -6.80 21.06 -13.45
N GLU A 465 -5.83 20.16 -13.24
CA GLU A 465 -4.70 19.95 -14.14
C GLU A 465 -5.12 19.39 -15.50
N ARG A 466 -6.23 18.66 -15.56
CA ARG A 466 -6.76 18.05 -16.80
C ARG A 466 -7.90 18.84 -17.44
N CYS A 467 -8.37 19.90 -16.81
CA CYS A 467 -9.42 20.74 -17.36
C CYS A 467 -8.86 21.61 -18.50
N VAL A 468 -9.29 21.34 -19.73
CA VAL A 468 -8.91 22.11 -20.91
C VAL A 468 -9.91 23.25 -21.08
N ASP A 469 -9.44 24.49 -21.19
CA ASP A 469 -10.26 25.72 -21.40
C ASP A 469 -11.30 26.05 -20.32
N GLY A 470 -11.19 25.50 -19.11
CA GLY A 470 -12.02 25.89 -17.96
C GLY A 470 -13.51 25.53 -18.03
N LYS A 471 -13.97 24.76 -19.02
CA LYS A 471 -15.41 24.52 -19.25
C LYS A 471 -15.87 23.07 -19.18
N ALA A 472 -15.01 22.10 -19.46
CA ALA A 472 -15.37 20.69 -19.37
C ALA A 472 -14.27 19.94 -18.58
N GLY A 473 -14.67 19.34 -17.47
CA GLY A 473 -13.76 18.44 -16.73
C GLY A 473 -13.48 17.18 -17.54
N PRO A 474 -12.39 16.48 -17.22
CA PRO A 474 -12.06 15.20 -17.85
C PRO A 474 -13.10 14.15 -17.53
N GLU A 475 -13.27 13.20 -18.47
CA GLU A 475 -14.17 12.06 -18.26
C GLU A 475 -13.80 11.28 -16.99
N PRO A 476 -14.78 10.80 -16.20
CA PRO A 476 -14.55 10.15 -14.92
C PRO A 476 -13.54 8.98 -14.95
N HIS A 477 -13.57 8.19 -16.01
CA HIS A 477 -12.66 7.05 -16.17
C HIS A 477 -11.22 7.48 -16.48
N VAL A 478 -11.04 8.68 -17.06
CA VAL A 478 -9.70 9.26 -17.30
C VAL A 478 -9.09 9.70 -15.98
N LEU A 479 -9.87 10.36 -15.12
CA LEU A 479 -9.43 10.72 -13.77
C LEU A 479 -9.10 9.47 -12.93
N ALA A 480 -10.00 8.48 -12.93
CA ALA A 480 -9.78 7.24 -12.19
C ALA A 480 -8.46 6.56 -12.60
N ALA A 481 -8.09 6.71 -13.86
CA ALA A 481 -6.90 6.12 -14.44
C ALA A 481 -5.58 6.56 -13.82
N GLU A 482 -5.52 7.79 -13.37
CA GLU A 482 -4.31 8.43 -12.86
C GLU A 482 -4.26 8.45 -11.32
N LEU A 483 -5.32 7.94 -10.67
CA LEU A 483 -5.44 7.91 -9.22
C LEU A 483 -5.03 6.56 -8.64
N GLU A 484 -4.47 6.58 -7.44
CA GLU A 484 -4.23 5.38 -6.65
C GLU A 484 -5.54 4.65 -6.32
N PRO A 485 -5.54 3.32 -6.11
CA PRO A 485 -6.75 2.51 -5.93
C PRO A 485 -7.71 3.01 -4.85
N GLU A 486 -7.20 3.61 -3.77
CA GLU A 486 -8.01 4.19 -2.70
C GLU A 486 -8.75 5.44 -3.17
N LEU A 487 -8.07 6.32 -3.89
CA LEU A 487 -8.66 7.52 -4.48
C LEU A 487 -9.62 7.19 -5.62
N GLN A 488 -9.36 6.12 -6.38
CA GLN A 488 -10.31 5.59 -7.38
C GLN A 488 -11.62 5.14 -6.73
N ALA A 489 -11.54 4.45 -5.59
CA ALA A 489 -12.72 4.01 -4.85
C ALA A 489 -13.54 5.22 -4.34
N ARG A 490 -12.87 6.26 -3.81
CA ARG A 490 -13.51 7.50 -3.36
C ARG A 490 -14.16 8.26 -4.51
N LEU A 491 -13.47 8.40 -5.65
CA LEU A 491 -14.01 9.02 -6.87
C LEU A 491 -15.27 8.26 -7.34
N SER A 492 -15.19 6.94 -7.42
CA SER A 492 -16.30 6.09 -7.85
C SER A 492 -17.50 6.18 -6.90
N ARG A 493 -17.27 6.22 -5.59
CA ARG A 493 -18.31 6.42 -4.56
C ARG A 493 -19.11 7.69 -4.83
N ILE A 494 -18.42 8.82 -5.04
CA ILE A 494 -19.07 10.12 -5.27
C ILE A 494 -19.85 10.13 -6.58
N LEU A 495 -19.25 9.61 -7.65
CA LEU A 495 -19.85 9.65 -8.98
C LEU A 495 -21.05 8.70 -9.14
N LEU A 496 -21.01 7.52 -8.50
CA LEU A 496 -22.06 6.51 -8.56
C LEU A 496 -23.13 6.68 -7.48
N TRP A 497 -22.96 7.65 -6.61
CA TRP A 497 -23.96 7.98 -5.62
C TRP A 497 -25.27 8.44 -6.29
N ASP A 498 -26.30 7.61 -6.18
CA ASP A 498 -27.61 7.84 -6.81
C ASP A 498 -28.54 8.53 -5.80
N VAL A 499 -28.36 9.82 -5.61
CA VAL A 499 -29.29 10.65 -4.83
C VAL A 499 -30.09 11.51 -5.80
N ASN A 500 -31.38 11.25 -5.86
CA ASN A 500 -32.35 12.17 -6.43
C ASN A 500 -32.54 13.31 -5.41
N PHE A 501 -31.84 14.41 -5.60
CA PHE A 501 -32.20 15.64 -4.91
C PHE A 501 -33.56 16.07 -5.45
N SER A 502 -34.55 16.23 -4.58
CA SER A 502 -35.85 16.79 -4.96
C SER A 502 -35.73 18.22 -5.52
N ASP A 503 -34.63 18.90 -5.17
CA ASP A 503 -34.24 20.23 -5.64
C ASP A 503 -32.70 20.29 -5.62
N GLU A 504 -32.06 20.07 -6.77
CA GLU A 504 -30.61 20.04 -6.94
C GLU A 504 -29.95 21.40 -6.68
N GLU A 505 -30.61 22.49 -7.12
CA GLU A 505 -30.10 23.85 -6.96
C GLU A 505 -30.05 24.21 -5.45
N ARG A 506 -31.09 23.88 -4.72
CA ARG A 506 -31.16 24.11 -3.28
C ARG A 506 -30.14 23.28 -2.53
N ALA A 507 -29.95 22.00 -2.90
CA ALA A 507 -28.98 21.11 -2.27
C ALA A 507 -27.54 21.62 -2.49
N LEU A 508 -27.22 22.07 -3.71
CA LEU A 508 -25.93 22.68 -4.02
C LEU A 508 -25.71 23.98 -3.24
N GLU A 509 -26.72 24.85 -3.17
CA GLU A 509 -26.61 26.10 -2.44
C GLU A 509 -26.39 25.88 -0.93
N GLU A 510 -27.06 24.91 -0.34
CA GLU A 510 -26.86 24.55 1.06
C GLU A 510 -25.46 23.97 1.31
N ALA A 511 -25.01 23.06 0.43
CA ALA A 511 -23.68 22.47 0.52
C ALA A 511 -22.58 23.52 0.31
N TRP A 512 -22.74 24.41 -0.68
CA TRP A 512 -21.81 25.50 -0.96
C TRP A 512 -21.63 26.42 0.24
N ARG A 513 -22.74 26.80 0.88
CA ARG A 513 -22.72 27.64 2.10
C ARG A 513 -21.91 26.99 3.22
N LYS A 514 -22.16 25.71 3.48
CA LYS A 514 -21.50 24.96 4.56
C LYS A 514 -20.02 24.68 4.26
N PHE A 515 -19.70 24.39 3.01
CA PHE A 515 -18.36 23.98 2.58
C PHE A 515 -17.43 25.15 2.31
N HIS A 516 -17.87 26.17 1.60
CA HIS A 516 -17.02 27.26 1.09
C HIS A 516 -17.20 28.58 1.82
N VAL A 517 -18.45 28.96 2.15
CA VAL A 517 -18.73 30.27 2.74
C VAL A 517 -18.48 30.29 4.25
N LEU A 518 -19.00 29.31 4.96
CA LEU A 518 -18.92 29.28 6.43
C LEU A 518 -17.50 29.17 6.96
N PRO A 519 -16.60 28.32 6.44
CA PRO A 519 -15.23 28.24 6.91
C PRO A 519 -14.44 29.54 6.72
N LYS A 520 -14.65 30.21 5.58
CA LYS A 520 -13.97 31.50 5.31
C LYS A 520 -14.43 32.61 6.25
N LEU A 521 -15.73 32.63 6.58
CA LEU A 521 -16.26 33.57 7.59
C LEU A 521 -15.70 33.27 8.98
N GLU A 522 -15.62 32.01 9.36
CA GLU A 522 -15.07 31.60 10.66
C GLU A 522 -13.58 31.93 10.77
N GLN A 523 -12.80 31.69 9.73
CA GLN A 523 -11.39 32.05 9.67
C GLN A 523 -11.18 33.56 9.80
N ARG A 524 -12.01 34.39 9.09
CA ARG A 524 -11.92 35.84 9.18
C ARG A 524 -12.32 36.37 10.57
N ILE A 525 -13.36 35.76 11.17
CA ILE A 525 -13.80 36.10 12.53
C ILE A 525 -12.67 35.79 13.54
N GLU A 526 -11.95 34.66 13.39
CA GLU A 526 -10.84 34.33 14.30
C GLU A 526 -9.65 35.27 14.09
N SER A 527 -9.27 35.58 12.84
CA SER A 527 -8.25 36.61 12.55
C SER A 527 -8.58 37.96 13.17
N LEU A 528 -9.86 38.41 13.06
CA LEU A 528 -10.30 39.65 13.67
C LEU A 528 -10.25 39.65 15.20
N ARG A 529 -10.47 38.52 15.84
CA ARG A 529 -10.29 38.38 17.30
C ARG A 529 -8.85 38.61 17.71
N GLU A 530 -7.90 38.09 16.95
CA GLU A 530 -6.47 38.31 17.19
C GLU A 530 -6.10 39.77 16.94
N GLU A 531 -6.58 40.36 15.84
CA GLU A 531 -6.37 41.80 15.52
C GLU A 531 -6.95 42.71 16.59
N LEU A 532 -8.16 42.44 17.09
CA LEU A 532 -8.80 43.18 18.20
C LEU A 532 -7.96 43.10 19.47
N THR A 533 -7.48 41.91 19.82
CA THR A 533 -6.64 41.71 21.00
C THR A 533 -5.32 42.50 20.90
N GLN A 534 -4.75 42.58 19.71
CA GLN A 534 -3.52 43.32 19.46
C GLN A 534 -3.75 44.86 19.52
N ALA A 535 -4.83 45.35 18.88
CA ALA A 535 -5.21 46.76 18.91
C ALA A 535 -5.53 47.25 20.33
N GLU A 536 -6.19 46.41 21.14
CA GLU A 536 -6.48 46.69 22.55
C GLU A 536 -5.19 46.84 23.39
N LYS A 537 -4.22 45.90 23.19
CA LYS A 537 -2.90 45.98 23.85
C LYS A 537 -2.08 47.22 23.44
N ARG A 538 -2.28 47.75 22.22
CA ARG A 538 -1.59 48.92 21.70
C ARG A 538 -2.31 50.24 22.03
N GLY A 539 -3.55 50.19 22.55
CA GLY A 539 -4.37 51.34 22.87
C GLY A 539 -4.88 52.14 21.66
N GLU A 540 -4.98 51.53 20.50
CA GLU A 540 -5.35 52.12 19.20
C GLU A 540 -6.89 52.23 19.08
N ARG A 541 -7.50 53.24 19.71
CA ARG A 541 -8.96 53.37 19.85
C ARG A 541 -9.73 53.42 18.52
N GLU A 542 -9.27 54.19 17.52
CA GLU A 542 -9.96 54.28 16.21
C GLU A 542 -9.91 52.95 15.45
N VAL A 543 -8.79 52.24 15.51
CA VAL A 543 -8.63 50.91 14.90
C VAL A 543 -9.55 49.90 15.60
N LEU A 544 -9.62 49.96 16.92
CA LEU A 544 -10.45 49.09 17.73
C LEU A 544 -11.94 49.21 17.37
N GLU A 545 -12.46 50.43 17.24
CA GLU A 545 -13.84 50.68 16.85
C GLU A 545 -14.17 50.17 15.46
N LYS A 546 -13.25 50.30 14.51
CA LYS A 546 -13.40 49.78 13.14
C LYS A 546 -13.46 48.24 13.12
N LEU A 547 -12.50 47.61 13.79
CA LEU A 547 -12.44 46.14 13.87
C LEU A 547 -13.64 45.56 14.62
N GLN A 548 -14.15 46.22 15.65
CA GLN A 548 -15.35 45.81 16.37
C GLN A 548 -16.60 45.83 15.48
N ARG A 549 -16.76 46.86 14.64
CA ARG A 549 -17.88 46.93 13.67
C ARG A 549 -17.80 45.80 12.67
N GLU A 550 -16.62 45.57 12.09
CA GLU A 550 -16.41 44.45 11.13
C GLU A 550 -16.69 43.11 11.80
N TYR A 551 -16.23 42.89 13.01
CA TYR A 551 -16.47 41.67 13.78
C TYR A 551 -17.97 41.40 14.00
N VAL A 552 -18.73 42.42 14.42
CA VAL A 552 -20.19 42.29 14.62
C VAL A 552 -20.91 41.99 13.31
N GLU A 553 -20.49 42.62 12.20
CA GLU A 553 -21.07 42.39 10.89
C GLU A 553 -20.82 40.95 10.40
N LEU A 554 -19.59 40.46 10.55
CA LEU A 554 -19.27 39.06 10.20
C LEU A 554 -19.98 38.04 11.10
N CYS A 555 -20.13 38.32 12.39
CA CYS A 555 -20.90 37.46 13.28
C CYS A 555 -22.39 37.42 12.88
N ARG A 556 -22.97 38.51 12.42
CA ARG A 556 -24.34 38.55 11.87
C ARG A 556 -24.42 37.80 10.56
N SER A 557 -23.46 37.94 9.66
CA SER A 557 -23.37 37.20 8.40
C SER A 557 -23.26 35.69 8.64
N ARG A 558 -22.42 35.26 9.58
CA ARG A 558 -22.34 33.86 10.01
C ARG A 558 -23.68 33.33 10.52
N ALA A 559 -24.38 34.10 11.34
CA ALA A 559 -25.69 33.70 11.87
C ALA A 559 -26.75 33.56 10.75
N ARG A 560 -26.73 34.43 9.72
CA ARG A 560 -27.62 34.33 8.54
C ARG A 560 -27.29 33.08 7.71
N VAL A 561 -26.00 32.82 7.46
CA VAL A 561 -25.54 31.62 6.73
C VAL A 561 -26.00 30.35 7.45
N LEU A 562 -25.88 30.27 8.76
CA LEU A 562 -26.33 29.13 9.57
C LEU A 562 -27.86 28.93 9.54
N LYS A 563 -28.64 30.03 9.45
CA LYS A 563 -30.12 29.99 9.36
C LYS A 563 -30.64 29.75 7.93
N GLY A 564 -29.78 29.74 6.93
CA GLY A 564 -30.20 29.60 5.54
C GLY A 564 -30.74 30.87 4.91
N GLU A 565 -30.58 32.05 5.53
CA GLU A 565 -31.11 33.36 5.15
C GLU A 565 -30.09 34.20 4.34
N TYR A 566 -29.28 33.56 3.48
CA TYR A 566 -28.23 34.29 2.73
C TYR A 566 -28.82 34.88 1.43
N GLU A 567 -28.90 36.20 1.35
CA GLU A 567 -29.18 36.92 0.11
C GLU A 567 -27.97 36.86 -0.84
N LYS A 568 -28.23 36.59 -2.14
CA LYS A 568 -27.23 36.67 -3.22
C LYS A 568 -26.67 38.10 -3.25
N GLN A 569 -25.47 38.31 -2.71
CA GLN A 569 -24.69 39.49 -3.10
C GLN A 569 -23.99 39.17 -4.42
N GLY A 570 -24.37 39.97 -5.46
CA GLY A 570 -23.92 39.90 -6.83
C GLY A 570 -22.41 40.05 -7.05
#